data_8f74325cdb2f337855824b4045b44165
#
_entry.id   8f74325cdb2f337855824b4045b44165
#
_cell.length_a   1.000
_cell.length_b   1.000
_cell.length_c   1.000
_cell.angle_alpha   90.00
_cell.angle_beta   90.00
_cell.angle_gamma   90.00
#
_symmetry.space_group_name_H-M   'P 1'
#
loop_
_entity.id
_entity.type
_entity.pdbx_description
1 polymer ?
#
loop_
_entity_poly.entity_id
_entity_poly.type
_entity_poly.pdbx_seq_one_letter_code
_entity_poly.pdbx_strand_id
1 'polypeptide(L)'
;MNEPFTQEWLATGDLAQIDAQGFVTLSGRKKNLIVTAYGRNVSPEWIESEALAFLPMTPLIVTGDNQQTLCAVIANSEDVEAKVHALNRTLPDYAQIRTLLLLDNPRAISGWYTDNGKLKRNQIEHDVAQLLACTTPELTLQAQKIQRIDLPFQQHITSFQTAC
;
A
#
# COMPACT_ATOMS: atom_id res chain seq x y z
N MET A 1 15.70 -37.93 -5.88
CA MET A 1 14.94 -37.54 -7.08
C MET A 1 13.63 -36.98 -6.57
N ASN A 2 13.44 -35.64 -6.66
CA ASN A 2 12.17 -35.03 -6.31
C ASN A 2 11.19 -35.36 -7.44
N GLU A 3 10.12 -36.07 -7.13
CA GLU A 3 9.02 -36.28 -8.09
C GLU A 3 8.45 -34.92 -8.50
N PRO A 4 8.44 -34.55 -9.76
CA PRO A 4 7.88 -33.31 -10.23
C PRO A 4 6.34 -33.40 -10.20
N PHE A 5 5.71 -32.61 -9.33
CA PHE A 5 4.28 -32.29 -9.37
C PHE A 5 3.31 -33.47 -9.57
N THR A 6 2.92 -34.08 -8.45
CA THR A 6 1.83 -35.08 -8.43
C THR A 6 0.42 -34.44 -8.44
N GLN A 7 0.31 -33.11 -8.42
CA GLN A 7 -0.96 -32.40 -8.49
C GLN A 7 -1.10 -31.68 -9.84
N GLU A 8 -2.26 -31.79 -10.46
CA GLU A 8 -2.63 -31.13 -11.71
C GLU A 8 -2.66 -29.58 -11.53
N TRP A 9 -2.82 -29.09 -10.31
CA TRP A 9 -2.90 -27.66 -9.94
C TRP A 9 -1.97 -27.29 -8.80
N LEU A 10 -1.23 -26.19 -8.98
CA LEU A 10 -0.37 -25.61 -7.93
C LEU A 10 -0.97 -24.28 -7.46
N ALA A 11 -1.30 -24.17 -6.17
CA ALA A 11 -1.71 -22.92 -5.55
C ALA A 11 -0.49 -22.03 -5.34
N THR A 12 -0.28 -21.02 -6.20
CA THR A 12 0.85 -20.08 -6.15
C THR A 12 0.70 -19.04 -5.03
N GLY A 13 -0.54 -18.82 -4.54
CA GLY A 13 -0.88 -17.78 -3.59
C GLY A 13 -0.96 -16.39 -4.22
N ASP A 14 -0.91 -16.29 -5.55
CA ASP A 14 -1.11 -15.05 -6.27
C ASP A 14 -2.61 -14.76 -6.44
N LEU A 15 -2.96 -13.47 -6.44
CA LEU A 15 -4.28 -12.97 -6.78
C LEU A 15 -4.26 -12.47 -8.21
N ALA A 16 -5.23 -12.88 -9.00
CA ALA A 16 -5.33 -12.51 -10.39
C ALA A 16 -6.78 -12.26 -10.80
N GLN A 17 -6.95 -11.42 -11.79
CA GLN A 17 -8.21 -11.21 -12.51
C GLN A 17 -8.05 -11.70 -13.94
N ILE A 18 -9.12 -12.27 -14.49
CA ILE A 18 -9.17 -12.72 -15.88
C ILE A 18 -10.20 -11.86 -16.58
N ASP A 19 -9.80 -11.18 -17.64
CA ASP A 19 -10.72 -10.36 -18.45
C ASP A 19 -11.56 -11.22 -19.41
N ALA A 20 -12.49 -10.58 -20.12
CA ALA A 20 -13.38 -11.24 -21.06
C ALA A 20 -12.64 -11.86 -22.28
N GLN A 21 -11.41 -11.44 -22.54
CA GLN A 21 -10.53 -11.96 -23.59
C GLN A 21 -9.62 -13.08 -23.12
N GLY A 22 -9.63 -13.40 -21.79
CA GLY A 22 -8.83 -14.46 -21.19
C GLY A 22 -7.43 -14.02 -20.74
N PHE A 23 -7.11 -12.72 -20.76
CA PHE A 23 -5.85 -12.23 -20.22
C PHE A 23 -5.87 -12.24 -18.69
N VAL A 24 -4.75 -12.67 -18.10
CA VAL A 24 -4.57 -12.75 -16.65
C VAL A 24 -3.76 -11.55 -16.17
N THR A 25 -4.36 -10.74 -15.31
CA THR A 25 -3.68 -9.62 -14.63
C THR A 25 -3.45 -9.98 -13.17
N LEU A 26 -2.19 -10.00 -12.73
CA LEU A 26 -1.84 -10.22 -11.32
C LEU A 26 -2.13 -8.95 -10.52
N SER A 27 -2.90 -9.08 -9.44
CA SER A 27 -3.28 -7.95 -8.56
C SER A 27 -2.58 -7.98 -7.20
N GLY A 28 -1.85 -9.05 -6.87
CA GLY A 28 -1.08 -9.14 -5.63
C GLY A 28 -0.91 -10.56 -5.10
N ARG A 29 -0.59 -10.65 -3.82
CA ARG A 29 -0.41 -11.91 -3.09
C ARG A 29 -1.47 -12.08 -2.01
N LYS A 30 -2.09 -13.27 -1.92
CA LYS A 30 -3.09 -13.59 -0.88
C LYS A 30 -2.57 -13.30 0.55
N LYS A 31 -1.30 -13.64 0.81
CA LYS A 31 -0.66 -13.45 2.13
C LYS A 31 -0.36 -11.99 2.46
N ASN A 32 -0.36 -11.10 1.48
CA ASN A 32 -0.05 -9.68 1.64
C ASN A 32 -1.32 -8.82 1.69
N LEU A 33 -2.51 -9.44 1.52
CA LEU A 33 -3.75 -8.70 1.64
C LEU A 33 -3.83 -7.99 2.99
N ILE A 34 -4.10 -6.71 2.94
CA ILE A 34 -4.47 -5.89 4.09
C ILE A 34 -5.96 -6.13 4.36
N VAL A 35 -6.28 -6.53 5.58
CA VAL A 35 -7.67 -6.62 6.04
C VAL A 35 -7.93 -5.44 6.97
N THR A 36 -8.65 -4.43 6.50
CA THR A 36 -8.95 -3.25 7.33
C THR A 36 -9.85 -3.61 8.51
N ALA A 37 -9.92 -2.75 9.53
CA ALA A 37 -10.80 -2.92 10.69
C ALA A 37 -12.28 -3.05 10.31
N TYR A 38 -12.66 -2.61 9.11
CA TYR A 38 -14.02 -2.76 8.55
C TYR A 38 -14.20 -4.05 7.72
N GLY A 39 -13.21 -4.95 7.72
CA GLY A 39 -13.25 -6.22 6.99
C GLY A 39 -13.08 -6.08 5.47
N ARG A 40 -12.55 -4.96 4.98
CA ARG A 40 -12.24 -4.78 3.56
C ARG A 40 -10.89 -5.39 3.23
N ASN A 41 -10.84 -6.21 2.18
CA ASN A 41 -9.62 -6.77 1.65
C ASN A 41 -9.03 -5.83 0.61
N VAL A 42 -7.81 -5.39 0.81
CA VAL A 42 -7.09 -4.49 -0.09
C VAL A 42 -5.74 -5.10 -0.45
N SER A 43 -5.43 -5.18 -1.74
CA SER A 43 -4.09 -5.57 -2.19
C SER A 43 -3.18 -4.34 -2.17
N PRO A 44 -2.15 -4.31 -1.32
CA PRO A 44 -1.20 -3.20 -1.30
C PRO A 44 -0.45 -3.07 -2.62
N GLU A 45 -0.12 -4.19 -3.27
CA GLU A 45 0.60 -4.20 -4.55
C GLU A 45 -0.20 -3.52 -5.67
N TRP A 46 -1.52 -3.65 -5.66
CA TRP A 46 -2.37 -2.95 -6.60
C TRP A 46 -2.25 -1.43 -6.44
N ILE A 47 -2.42 -0.90 -5.22
CA ILE A 47 -2.32 0.55 -4.97
C ILE A 47 -0.90 1.05 -5.28
N GLU A 48 0.13 0.30 -4.89
CA GLU A 48 1.53 0.61 -5.17
C GLU A 48 1.82 0.66 -6.68
N SER A 49 1.17 -0.21 -7.46
CA SER A 49 1.26 -0.20 -8.93
C SER A 49 0.57 1.03 -9.53
N GLU A 50 -0.64 1.36 -9.07
CA GLU A 50 -1.36 2.58 -9.49
C GLU A 50 -0.55 3.84 -9.14
N ALA A 51 0.14 3.83 -8.00
CA ALA A 51 0.97 4.95 -7.57
C ALA A 51 2.13 5.27 -8.52
N LEU A 52 2.62 4.30 -9.31
CA LEU A 52 3.71 4.52 -10.27
C LEU A 52 3.36 5.56 -11.34
N ALA A 53 2.08 5.73 -11.68
CA ALA A 53 1.63 6.76 -12.62
C ALA A 53 1.82 8.19 -12.07
N PHE A 54 1.83 8.36 -10.76
CA PHE A 54 1.96 9.65 -10.07
C PHE A 54 3.33 9.84 -9.44
N LEU A 55 3.97 8.75 -9.06
CA LEU A 55 5.22 8.68 -8.28
C LEU A 55 6.22 7.70 -8.93
N PRO A 56 6.63 7.89 -10.19
CA PRO A 56 7.37 6.88 -10.96
C PRO A 56 8.75 6.54 -10.36
N MET A 57 9.37 7.47 -9.63
CA MET A 57 10.71 7.31 -9.07
C MET A 57 10.73 7.11 -7.54
N THR A 58 9.56 7.17 -6.90
CA THR A 58 9.45 7.15 -5.44
C THR A 58 8.54 5.98 -5.02
N PRO A 59 9.13 4.85 -4.61
CA PRO A 59 8.35 3.72 -4.16
C PRO A 59 7.45 4.11 -2.96
N LEU A 60 6.19 3.78 -3.07
CA LEU A 60 5.21 3.93 -2.00
C LEU A 60 4.95 2.54 -1.42
N ILE A 61 4.93 2.42 -0.09
CA ILE A 61 4.65 1.18 0.62
C ILE A 61 3.33 1.35 1.35
N VAL A 62 2.32 0.58 0.96
CA VAL A 62 0.99 0.64 1.57
C VAL A 62 0.90 -0.34 2.72
N THR A 63 0.38 0.13 3.86
CA THR A 63 0.13 -0.60 5.11
C THR A 63 -1.25 -0.26 5.65
N GLY A 64 -1.72 -0.96 6.67
CA GLY A 64 -3.01 -0.67 7.31
C GLY A 64 -3.78 -1.90 7.75
N ASP A 65 -3.08 -3.03 7.95
CA ASP A 65 -3.73 -4.23 8.47
C ASP A 65 -4.34 -3.96 9.85
N ASN A 66 -5.61 -4.35 10.04
CA ASN A 66 -6.42 -4.06 11.23
C ASN A 66 -6.60 -2.55 11.55
N GLN A 67 -6.21 -1.65 10.65
CA GLN A 67 -6.43 -0.21 10.81
C GLN A 67 -7.75 0.23 10.15
N GLN A 68 -8.31 1.35 10.63
CA GLN A 68 -9.53 1.94 10.04
C GLN A 68 -9.28 2.48 8.63
N THR A 69 -8.05 2.92 8.37
CA THR A 69 -7.65 3.55 7.12
C THR A 69 -6.26 3.08 6.69
N LEU A 70 -5.98 3.19 5.39
CA LEU A 70 -4.66 2.86 4.89
C LEU A 70 -3.66 3.97 5.20
N CYS A 71 -2.44 3.53 5.49
CA CYS A 71 -1.26 4.36 5.63
C CYS A 71 -0.28 4.06 4.49
N ALA A 72 0.45 5.06 4.05
CA ALA A 72 1.56 4.86 3.13
C ALA A 72 2.87 5.39 3.70
N VAL A 73 3.91 4.59 3.56
CA VAL A 73 5.29 5.01 3.81
C VAL A 73 5.94 5.36 2.49
N ILE A 74 6.57 6.52 2.43
CA ILE A 74 7.18 7.05 1.21
C ILE A 74 8.40 7.89 1.54
N ALA A 75 9.37 7.94 0.62
CA ALA A 75 10.47 8.87 0.73
C ALA A 75 9.98 10.31 0.59
N ASN A 76 10.49 11.21 1.46
CA ASN A 76 10.16 12.61 1.36
C ASN A 76 10.63 13.18 0.02
N SER A 77 9.74 13.83 -0.70
CA SER A 77 10.02 14.43 -2.01
C SER A 77 9.07 15.58 -2.28
N GLU A 78 9.45 16.42 -3.24
CA GLU A 78 8.64 17.55 -3.65
C GLU A 78 7.25 17.11 -4.13
N ASP A 79 6.20 17.82 -3.71
CA ASP A 79 4.80 17.60 -4.08
C ASP A 79 4.24 16.19 -3.79
N VAL A 80 4.87 15.42 -2.90
CA VAL A 80 4.43 14.06 -2.59
C VAL A 80 2.97 14.01 -2.13
N GLU A 81 2.54 14.95 -1.30
CA GLU A 81 1.17 15.06 -0.81
C GLU A 81 0.18 15.29 -1.97
N ALA A 82 0.46 16.23 -2.86
CA ALA A 82 -0.37 16.52 -4.02
C ALA A 82 -0.48 15.31 -4.98
N LYS A 83 0.61 14.58 -5.16
CA LYS A 83 0.65 13.35 -5.98
C LYS A 83 -0.17 12.23 -5.37
N VAL A 84 -0.11 12.04 -4.03
CA VAL A 84 -0.95 11.06 -3.34
C VAL A 84 -2.42 11.48 -3.34
N HIS A 85 -2.72 12.76 -3.26
CA HIS A 85 -4.08 13.25 -3.47
C HIS A 85 -4.60 12.93 -4.87
N ALA A 86 -3.75 13.04 -5.90
CA ALA A 86 -4.12 12.68 -7.28
C ALA A 86 -4.38 11.16 -7.40
N LEU A 87 -3.54 10.32 -6.80
CA LEU A 87 -3.74 8.88 -6.71
C LEU A 87 -5.07 8.54 -6.01
N ASN A 88 -5.34 9.14 -4.85
CA ASN A 88 -6.57 8.87 -4.09
C ASN A 88 -7.85 9.15 -4.90
N ARG A 89 -7.83 10.09 -5.85
CA ARG A 89 -8.97 10.34 -6.74
C ARG A 89 -9.27 9.19 -7.70
N THR A 90 -8.30 8.32 -7.97
CA THR A 90 -8.48 7.13 -8.83
C THR A 90 -8.87 5.89 -8.02
N LEU A 91 -8.68 5.92 -6.70
CA LEU A 91 -8.95 4.79 -5.81
C LEU A 91 -10.37 4.86 -5.22
N PRO A 92 -11.03 3.73 -5.02
CA PRO A 92 -12.28 3.69 -4.28
C PRO A 92 -12.06 4.10 -2.81
N ASP A 93 -13.10 4.60 -2.16
CA ASP A 93 -13.04 5.19 -0.83
C ASP A 93 -12.36 4.31 0.22
N TYR A 94 -12.60 3.00 0.17
CA TYR A 94 -12.02 2.04 1.11
C TYR A 94 -10.52 1.76 0.88
N ALA A 95 -9.98 2.14 -0.27
CA ALA A 95 -8.59 1.95 -0.65
C ALA A 95 -7.78 3.26 -0.65
N GLN A 96 -8.39 4.39 -0.26
CA GLN A 96 -7.69 5.66 -0.17
C GLN A 96 -6.67 5.67 0.97
N ILE A 97 -5.50 6.22 0.68
CA ILE A 97 -4.46 6.47 1.66
C ILE A 97 -4.86 7.69 2.49
N ARG A 98 -4.88 7.53 3.82
CA ARG A 98 -5.32 8.58 4.75
C ARG A 98 -4.20 9.15 5.59
N THR A 99 -3.14 8.38 5.77
CA THR A 99 -1.96 8.83 6.50
C THR A 99 -0.72 8.60 5.67
N LEU A 100 0.14 9.60 5.59
CA LEU A 100 1.47 9.49 5.01
C LEU A 100 2.50 9.53 6.11
N LEU A 101 3.47 8.64 6.03
CA LEU A 101 4.70 8.66 6.82
C LEU A 101 5.86 8.95 5.87
N LEU A 102 6.37 10.18 5.94
CA LEU A 102 7.47 10.63 5.11
C LEU A 102 8.79 10.35 5.82
N LEU A 103 9.67 9.60 5.19
CA LEU A 103 11.02 9.28 5.66
C LEU A 103 12.05 9.82 4.67
N ASP A 104 13.24 10.18 5.15
CA ASP A 104 14.33 10.59 4.25
C ASP A 104 14.78 9.44 3.35
N ASN A 105 14.91 8.23 3.92
CA ASN A 105 15.31 7.05 3.16
C ASN A 105 14.68 5.77 3.73
N PRO A 106 13.48 5.35 3.25
CA PRO A 106 12.85 4.10 3.67
C PRO A 106 13.72 2.86 3.43
N ARG A 107 14.57 2.89 2.40
CA ARG A 107 15.46 1.75 2.08
C ARG A 107 16.57 1.53 3.12
N ALA A 108 16.92 2.55 3.89
CA ALA A 108 17.92 2.47 4.93
C ALA A 108 17.39 1.88 6.25
N ILE A 109 16.08 1.64 6.36
CA ILE A 109 15.50 1.02 7.55
C ILE A 109 15.90 -0.46 7.60
N SER A 110 16.68 -0.80 8.62
CA SER A 110 17.13 -2.18 8.84
C SER A 110 15.94 -3.10 9.09
N GLY A 111 15.94 -4.27 8.47
CA GLY A 111 14.88 -5.26 8.63
C GLY A 111 13.68 -5.11 7.69
N TRP A 112 13.57 -4.00 6.95
CA TRP A 112 12.45 -3.79 6.01
C TRP A 112 12.64 -4.50 4.67
N TYR A 113 13.87 -4.80 4.33
CA TYR A 113 14.20 -5.47 3.06
C TYR A 113 14.98 -6.76 3.30
N THR A 114 14.81 -7.70 2.41
CA THR A 114 15.69 -8.88 2.30
C THR A 114 16.98 -8.47 1.58
N ASP A 115 18.00 -9.33 1.63
CA ASP A 115 19.26 -9.12 0.90
C ASP A 115 19.05 -8.94 -0.62
N ASN A 116 17.97 -9.53 -1.15
CA ASN A 116 17.58 -9.41 -2.55
C ASN A 116 16.65 -8.20 -2.82
N GLY A 117 16.50 -7.27 -1.87
CA GLY A 117 15.71 -6.05 -2.01
C GLY A 117 14.19 -6.22 -1.96
N LYS A 118 13.66 -7.39 -1.56
CA LYS A 118 12.21 -7.61 -1.40
C LYS A 118 11.73 -7.05 -0.07
N LEU A 119 10.55 -6.44 -0.06
CA LEU A 119 9.89 -5.94 1.15
C LEU A 119 9.55 -7.06 2.13
N LYS A 120 9.89 -6.88 3.38
CA LYS A 120 9.45 -7.70 4.51
C LYS A 120 8.18 -7.07 5.11
N ARG A 121 7.05 -7.24 4.43
CA ARG A 121 5.79 -6.55 4.76
C ARG A 121 5.36 -6.67 6.21
N ASN A 122 5.46 -7.87 6.81
CA ASN A 122 5.07 -8.07 8.21
C ASN A 122 5.89 -7.19 9.18
N GLN A 123 7.18 -6.98 8.90
CA GLN A 123 8.01 -6.11 9.73
C GLN A 123 7.61 -4.65 9.56
N ILE A 124 7.34 -4.23 8.33
CA ILE A 124 6.90 -2.86 8.02
C ILE A 124 5.55 -2.58 8.67
N GLU A 125 4.57 -3.49 8.53
CA GLU A 125 3.26 -3.39 9.19
C GLU A 125 3.41 -3.22 10.71
N HIS A 126 4.25 -4.04 11.34
CA HIS A 126 4.50 -3.96 12.78
C HIS A 126 5.08 -2.61 13.18
N ASP A 127 6.12 -2.15 12.51
CA ASP A 127 6.79 -0.89 12.83
C ASP A 127 5.86 0.32 12.59
N VAL A 128 5.12 0.31 11.48
CA VAL A 128 4.15 1.37 11.15
C VAL A 128 3.01 1.39 12.17
N ALA A 129 2.50 0.23 12.59
CA ALA A 129 1.45 0.18 13.62
C ALA A 129 1.92 0.80 14.94
N GLN A 130 3.17 0.56 15.33
CA GLN A 130 3.76 1.19 16.51
C GLN A 130 3.89 2.72 16.34
N LEU A 131 4.34 3.20 15.17
CA LEU A 131 4.44 4.62 14.88
C LEU A 131 3.07 5.31 14.91
N LEU A 132 2.03 4.67 14.37
CA LEU A 132 0.67 5.21 14.37
C LEU A 132 0.05 5.26 15.77
N ALA A 133 0.44 4.35 16.67
CA ALA A 133 0.01 4.33 18.05
C ALA A 133 0.72 5.39 18.93
N CYS A 134 1.86 5.92 18.48
CA CYS A 134 2.57 6.97 19.20
C CYS A 134 1.82 8.30 19.15
N THR A 135 1.64 8.91 20.31
CA THR A 135 1.03 10.26 20.47
C THR A 135 2.06 11.38 20.56
N THR A 136 3.35 11.05 20.49
CA THR A 136 4.44 12.03 20.55
C THR A 136 4.51 12.86 19.28
N PRO A 137 4.80 14.18 19.38
CA PRO A 137 4.89 15.06 18.21
C PRO A 137 6.09 14.73 17.30
N GLU A 138 7.11 14.07 17.84
CA GLU A 138 8.28 13.64 17.07
C GLU A 138 8.28 12.12 16.92
N LEU A 139 8.04 11.69 15.70
CA LEU A 139 8.15 10.28 15.33
C LEU A 139 9.55 10.01 14.78
N THR A 140 10.17 8.96 15.26
CA THR A 140 11.48 8.50 14.77
C THR A 140 11.50 7.00 14.62
N LEU A 141 12.16 6.52 13.57
CA LEU A 141 12.44 5.10 13.36
C LEU A 141 13.91 4.95 12.99
N GLN A 142 14.67 4.20 13.81
CA GLN A 142 16.10 3.96 13.61
C GLN A 142 16.88 5.25 13.29
N ALA A 143 16.69 6.29 14.11
CA ALA A 143 17.30 7.62 14.00
C ALA A 143 16.86 8.45 12.77
N GLN A 144 15.97 7.96 11.92
CA GLN A 144 15.33 8.79 10.91
C GLN A 144 14.12 9.52 11.49
N LYS A 145 14.03 10.80 11.21
CA LYS A 145 12.85 11.63 11.54
C LYS A 145 11.71 11.27 10.57
N ILE A 146 10.51 11.12 11.12
CA ILE A 146 9.32 10.80 10.34
C ILE A 146 8.37 11.99 10.42
N GLN A 147 7.94 12.48 9.28
CA GLN A 147 6.85 13.43 9.19
C GLN A 147 5.55 12.67 8.92
N ARG A 148 4.57 12.83 9.80
CA ARG A 148 3.21 12.31 9.62
C ARG A 148 2.34 13.39 9.00
N ILE A 149 1.60 13.03 7.95
CA ILE A 149 0.61 13.88 7.29
C ILE A 149 -0.70 13.09 7.23
N ASP A 150 -1.76 13.64 7.81
CA ASP A 150 -3.10 13.05 7.73
C ASP A 150 -3.88 13.74 6.60
N LEU A 151 -4.33 12.95 5.63
CA LEU A 151 -5.00 13.43 4.43
C LEU A 151 -6.52 13.51 4.65
N PRO A 152 -7.20 14.56 4.15
CA PRO A 152 -8.64 14.68 4.23
C PRO A 152 -9.36 13.60 3.39
N PHE A 153 -10.60 13.28 3.76
CA PHE A 153 -11.44 12.36 2.98
C PHE A 153 -11.82 13.00 1.64
N GLN A 154 -11.53 12.31 0.56
CA GLN A 154 -11.95 12.71 -0.78
C GLN A 154 -13.21 11.93 -1.14
N GLN A 155 -14.36 12.59 -1.14
CA GLN A 155 -15.58 12.01 -1.67
C GLN A 155 -15.49 11.97 -3.20
N HIS A 156 -15.74 10.81 -3.80
CA HIS A 156 -16.06 10.75 -5.22
C HIS A 156 -17.40 11.46 -5.42
N ILE A 157 -17.35 12.68 -5.92
CA ILE A 157 -18.56 13.34 -6.40
C ILE A 157 -18.97 12.61 -7.68
N THR A 158 -19.77 11.56 -7.53
CA THR A 158 -20.53 11.01 -8.66
C THR A 158 -21.56 12.07 -9.00
N SER A 159 -21.24 12.96 -9.95
CA SER A 159 -22.22 13.84 -10.56
C SER A 159 -23.19 12.95 -11.34
N PHE A 160 -24.27 12.53 -10.69
CA PHE A 160 -25.45 12.10 -11.42
C PHE A 160 -25.98 13.32 -12.16
N GLN A 161 -25.60 13.49 -13.42
CA GLN A 161 -26.33 14.33 -14.33
C GLN A 161 -27.69 13.63 -14.54
N THR A 162 -28.69 14.13 -13.81
CA THR A 162 -30.09 13.86 -14.12
C THR A 162 -30.38 14.51 -15.47
N ALA A 163 -30.34 13.70 -16.54
CA ALA A 163 -30.89 14.14 -17.81
C ALA A 163 -32.41 14.20 -17.62
N CYS A 164 -32.97 15.42 -17.66
CA CYS A 164 -34.38 15.67 -17.91
C CYS A 164 -34.68 15.46 -19.40
#